data_d7e95fdf206da56f94b76a8a606ed12e
#
_entry.id   d7e95fdf206da56f94b76a8a606ed12e
#
_cell.length_a   1.000
_cell.length_b   1.000
_cell.length_c   1.000
_cell.angle_alpha   90.00
_cell.angle_beta   90.00
_cell.angle_gamma   90.00
#
_symmetry.space_group_name_H-M   'P 1'
#
loop_
_entity.id
_entity.type
_entity.pdbx_description
1 polymer ?
#
loop_
_entity_poly.entity_id
_entity_poly.type
_entity_poly.pdbx_seq_one_letter_code
_entity_poly.pdbx_strand_id
1 'polypeptide(L)'
;MNISMIVSYDRKGRIGFDGDLLYDIPEDKRKFRKITTDTRSPVRMNAVLMGYKTWCSIPAKYRPLKGRMNIVCTRSHGEEFVGKTWDNDTPVYTTDDAMGLVSKLHRDFIGETDWVIDGIDFSNIERLYIIGGAQIYESLLPYADEVAVCHVLRKPTENHASDKYAYFPVDMLKEYFIHERTDDLVRSKIGIPFVYKYYRSKSRVSEETRYLNALANILIEGERRETRSGITISKFGINMRFSLRNNTIPLLTTKKMFTRGILEELFWFLKGDVDSRHLEERRVNIWRGNTSREYLDSIGLKDYRVGECGPIYGYQWRHFNAEYRGPDASYEGTGVDQLAEIIRQLRENPTSRRMIMSAWNPTQLKDMCLPPCHVMYQFYVKRGHLYCSMYQRSGDMFLGIPFNIASTSFLTIMIAHIVGLKPGGIFHTIGDAHIYGDHIEQVYTQLSRRPYAFPKCFITQKVERVEDFSIEHFDIVDYKSHPTIRAKMSV
;
A
#
# COMPACT_ATOMS: atom_id res chain seq x y z
N MET A 1 2.23 13.88 8.45
CA MET A 1 1.63 15.18 8.06
C MET A 1 1.00 15.07 6.67
N ASN A 2 -0.12 15.78 6.38
CA ASN A 2 -0.69 15.83 5.02
C ASN A 2 0.09 16.83 4.17
N ILE A 3 0.55 16.40 2.98
CA ILE A 3 1.31 17.22 2.04
C ILE A 3 0.42 17.51 0.84
N SER A 4 0.08 18.77 0.65
CA SER A 4 -0.76 19.23 -0.45
C SER A 4 0.02 20.11 -1.40
N MET A 5 -0.36 20.11 -2.67
CA MET A 5 0.21 20.99 -3.67
C MET A 5 -0.88 21.93 -4.19
N ILE A 6 -0.54 23.18 -4.40
CA ILE A 6 -1.47 24.16 -5.00
C ILE A 6 -0.77 24.90 -6.12
N VAL A 7 -1.43 24.99 -7.27
CA VAL A 7 -0.87 25.56 -8.49
C VAL A 7 -1.95 26.21 -9.35
N SER A 8 -1.57 27.27 -10.06
CA SER A 8 -2.37 27.89 -11.13
C SER A 8 -1.66 27.68 -12.47
N TYR A 9 -2.35 27.07 -13.45
CA TYR A 9 -1.80 26.90 -14.80
C TYR A 9 -2.86 27.03 -15.89
N ASP A 10 -2.41 27.33 -17.12
CA ASP A 10 -3.28 27.43 -18.29
C ASP A 10 -3.44 26.08 -19.04
N ARG A 11 -4.17 26.10 -20.16
CA ARG A 11 -4.40 24.90 -20.99
C ARG A 11 -3.14 24.19 -21.50
N LYS A 12 -1.99 24.89 -21.56
CA LYS A 12 -0.67 24.35 -21.96
C LYS A 12 0.18 23.94 -20.75
N GLY A 13 -0.34 24.04 -19.51
CA GLY A 13 0.41 23.73 -18.28
C GLY A 13 1.37 24.84 -17.83
N ARG A 14 1.29 26.06 -18.41
CA ARG A 14 2.18 27.18 -18.08
C ARG A 14 1.76 27.82 -16.76
N ILE A 15 2.73 28.00 -15.86
CA ILE A 15 2.52 28.58 -14.51
C ILE A 15 3.08 30.00 -14.38
N GLY A 16 4.07 30.35 -15.17
CA GLY A 16 4.73 31.65 -15.11
C GLY A 16 5.41 32.02 -16.40
N PHE A 17 5.79 33.30 -16.51
CA PHE A 17 6.55 33.86 -17.63
C PHE A 17 7.58 34.83 -17.08
N ASP A 18 8.85 34.69 -17.51
CA ASP A 18 9.99 35.57 -17.18
C ASP A 18 10.14 35.81 -15.66
N GLY A 19 9.91 34.78 -14.84
CA GLY A 19 10.04 34.83 -13.37
C GLY A 19 8.81 35.31 -12.62
N ASP A 20 7.72 35.67 -13.30
CA ASP A 20 6.49 36.17 -12.67
C ASP A 20 5.30 35.25 -12.94
N LEU A 21 4.17 35.45 -12.22
CA LEU A 21 2.94 34.70 -12.44
C LEU A 21 2.36 34.99 -13.84
N LEU A 22 1.92 33.93 -14.53
CA LEU A 22 1.34 34.06 -15.86
C LEU A 22 0.04 34.87 -15.88
N TYR A 23 -0.78 34.75 -14.82
CA TYR A 23 -2.04 35.47 -14.67
C TYR A 23 -2.17 36.00 -13.25
N ASP A 24 -2.44 37.30 -13.12
CA ASP A 24 -2.79 37.93 -11.85
C ASP A 24 -4.32 37.93 -11.68
N ILE A 25 -4.86 36.87 -11.06
CA ILE A 25 -6.29 36.67 -10.82
C ILE A 25 -6.60 36.94 -9.34
N PRO A 26 -7.25 38.06 -8.97
CA PRO A 26 -7.52 38.41 -7.57
C PRO A 26 -8.35 37.36 -6.82
N GLU A 27 -9.27 36.70 -7.50
CA GLU A 27 -10.11 35.63 -6.94
C GLU A 27 -9.28 34.38 -6.61
N ASP A 28 -8.32 34.02 -7.49
CA ASP A 28 -7.40 32.91 -7.26
C ASP A 28 -6.48 33.20 -6.07
N LYS A 29 -5.91 34.40 -5.98
CA LYS A 29 -5.08 34.82 -4.84
C LYS A 29 -5.84 34.75 -3.51
N ARG A 30 -7.12 35.16 -3.48
CA ARG A 30 -7.96 35.05 -2.28
C ARG A 30 -8.23 33.60 -1.89
N LYS A 31 -8.55 32.74 -2.88
CA LYS A 31 -8.78 31.32 -2.64
C LYS A 31 -7.51 30.60 -2.23
N PHE A 32 -6.37 30.90 -2.85
CA PHE A 32 -5.05 30.45 -2.44
C PHE A 32 -4.76 30.78 -0.96
N ARG A 33 -4.96 32.07 -0.58
CA ARG A 33 -4.79 32.49 0.82
C ARG A 33 -5.70 31.68 1.74
N LYS A 34 -6.99 31.57 1.43
CA LYS A 34 -7.95 30.83 2.25
C LYS A 34 -7.50 29.36 2.41
N ILE A 35 -7.22 28.66 1.32
CA ILE A 35 -6.81 27.24 1.35
C ILE A 35 -5.54 27.04 2.21
N THR A 36 -4.56 27.93 2.07
CA THR A 36 -3.26 27.76 2.74
C THR A 36 -3.22 28.29 4.19
N THR A 37 -4.24 29.06 4.62
CA THR A 37 -4.35 29.54 6.01
C THR A 37 -5.42 28.81 6.82
N ASP A 38 -6.36 28.14 6.18
CA ASP A 38 -7.49 27.47 6.85
C ASP A 38 -6.99 26.20 7.57
N THR A 39 -7.26 26.11 8.88
CA THR A 39 -6.89 24.99 9.76
C THR A 39 -8.11 24.49 10.52
N ARG A 40 -8.11 23.20 10.88
CA ARG A 40 -9.18 22.59 11.69
C ARG A 40 -9.12 22.99 13.17
N SER A 41 -7.94 23.39 13.61
CA SER A 41 -7.68 23.79 14.99
C SER A 41 -7.14 25.22 15.06
N PRO A 42 -7.70 26.10 15.90
CA PRO A 42 -7.25 27.49 16.00
C PRO A 42 -5.84 27.66 16.59
N VAL A 43 -5.29 26.59 17.22
CA VAL A 43 -3.92 26.59 17.79
C VAL A 43 -2.88 26.06 16.81
N ARG A 44 -3.29 25.63 15.59
CA ARG A 44 -2.37 25.15 14.55
C ARG A 44 -2.26 26.13 13.41
N MET A 45 -1.15 26.06 12.70
CA MET A 45 -0.96 26.77 11.44
C MET A 45 -0.61 25.80 10.31
N ASN A 46 -0.68 26.27 9.07
CA ASN A 46 -0.14 25.53 7.92
C ASN A 46 1.27 26.02 7.58
N ALA A 47 2.04 25.19 6.91
CA ALA A 47 3.30 25.57 6.30
C ALA A 47 3.16 25.69 4.78
N VAL A 48 3.96 26.59 4.17
CA VAL A 48 4.12 26.72 2.73
C VAL A 48 5.59 26.49 2.37
N LEU A 49 5.84 25.64 1.35
CA LEU A 49 7.16 25.37 0.84
C LEU A 49 7.28 25.86 -0.61
N MET A 50 8.33 26.63 -0.89
CA MET A 50 8.57 27.23 -2.19
C MET A 50 10.06 27.30 -2.51
N GLY A 51 10.40 27.34 -3.79
CA GLY A 51 11.75 27.63 -4.22
C GLY A 51 12.10 29.13 -4.09
N TYR A 52 13.39 29.46 -4.01
CA TYR A 52 13.86 30.82 -3.85
C TYR A 52 13.37 31.78 -4.96
N LYS A 53 13.32 31.34 -6.22
CA LYS A 53 12.76 32.17 -7.31
C LYS A 53 11.28 32.53 -7.07
N THR A 54 10.49 31.57 -6.55
CA THR A 54 9.08 31.83 -6.19
C THR A 54 8.98 32.79 -5.01
N TRP A 55 9.85 32.66 -4.01
CA TRP A 55 9.95 33.64 -2.93
C TRP A 55 10.22 35.05 -3.47
N CYS A 56 11.18 35.20 -4.37
CA CYS A 56 11.53 36.50 -4.97
C CYS A 56 10.39 37.10 -5.81
N SER A 57 9.58 36.28 -6.48
CA SER A 57 8.42 36.75 -7.28
C SER A 57 7.25 37.27 -6.44
N ILE A 58 7.18 36.91 -5.15
CA ILE A 58 6.18 37.46 -4.25
C ILE A 58 6.58 38.91 -3.92
N PRO A 59 5.70 39.92 -4.17
CA PRO A 59 6.01 41.32 -3.84
C PRO A 59 6.47 41.50 -2.39
N ALA A 60 7.49 42.32 -2.13
CA ALA A 60 8.11 42.47 -0.80
C ALA A 60 7.10 42.77 0.33
N LYS A 61 6.06 43.56 0.03
CA LYS A 61 4.98 43.88 0.99
C LYS A 61 4.13 42.68 1.43
N TYR A 62 4.22 41.55 0.71
CA TYR A 62 3.51 40.32 1.03
C TYR A 62 4.42 39.19 1.48
N ARG A 63 5.73 39.43 1.60
CA ARG A 63 6.72 38.50 2.15
C ARG A 63 7.05 38.82 3.60
N PRO A 64 7.03 37.84 4.51
CA PRO A 64 6.56 36.45 4.35
C PRO A 64 5.03 36.36 4.22
N LEU A 65 4.55 35.21 3.73
CA LEU A 65 3.13 34.95 3.62
C LEU A 65 2.51 34.79 5.02
N LYS A 66 1.75 35.78 5.48
CA LYS A 66 1.24 35.89 6.85
C LYS A 66 0.33 34.73 7.28
N GLY A 67 0.42 34.35 8.56
CA GLY A 67 -0.38 33.30 9.20
C GLY A 67 0.02 31.88 8.75
N ARG A 68 1.24 31.70 8.27
CA ARG A 68 1.77 30.42 7.81
C ARG A 68 3.28 30.37 8.08
N MET A 69 3.77 29.19 8.40
CA MET A 69 5.20 28.92 8.35
C MET A 69 5.67 28.97 6.90
N ASN A 70 6.72 29.75 6.60
CA ASN A 70 7.27 29.84 5.24
C ASN A 70 8.60 29.06 5.18
N ILE A 71 8.71 28.13 4.25
CA ILE A 71 9.93 27.35 4.03
C ILE A 71 10.42 27.62 2.62
N VAL A 72 11.63 28.19 2.52
CA VAL A 72 12.24 28.56 1.25
C VAL A 72 13.35 27.58 0.90
N CYS A 73 13.20 26.86 -0.22
CA CYS A 73 14.21 25.96 -0.72
C CYS A 73 15.28 26.74 -1.51
N THR A 74 16.52 26.72 -1.00
CA THR A 74 17.67 27.41 -1.61
C THR A 74 18.99 26.73 -1.24
N ARG A 75 19.91 26.61 -2.23
CA ARG A 75 21.29 26.10 -2.03
C ARG A 75 22.31 27.21 -1.84
N SER A 76 22.03 28.41 -2.34
CA SER A 76 23.02 29.49 -2.45
C SER A 76 22.63 30.82 -1.80
N HIS A 77 21.38 30.94 -1.29
CA HIS A 77 20.85 32.20 -0.74
C HIS A 77 20.40 32.06 0.71
N GLY A 78 20.86 31.03 1.43
CA GLY A 78 20.51 30.82 2.83
C GLY A 78 20.96 31.96 3.73
N GLU A 79 22.10 32.58 3.44
CA GLU A 79 22.67 33.69 4.19
C GLU A 79 21.75 34.94 4.20
N GLU A 80 20.92 35.12 3.18
CA GLU A 80 19.96 36.24 3.12
C GLU A 80 18.90 36.18 4.23
N PHE A 81 18.71 35.02 4.86
CA PHE A 81 17.73 34.78 5.92
C PHE A 81 18.36 34.77 7.32
N VAL A 82 19.69 34.68 7.43
CA VAL A 82 20.42 34.64 8.71
C VAL A 82 20.29 35.98 9.42
N GLY A 83 19.99 35.93 10.72
CA GLY A 83 19.85 37.12 11.59
C GLY A 83 18.61 37.96 11.37
N LYS A 84 17.72 37.60 10.45
CA LYS A 84 16.42 38.25 10.32
C LYS A 84 15.45 37.73 11.35
N THR A 85 14.83 38.63 12.12
CA THR A 85 13.74 38.30 13.05
C THR A 85 12.42 38.33 12.28
N TRP A 86 11.64 37.27 12.45
CA TRP A 86 10.32 37.13 11.86
C TRP A 86 9.27 37.08 12.98
N ASP A 87 8.08 37.53 12.68
CA ASP A 87 6.94 37.44 13.60
C ASP A 87 6.67 35.96 13.94
N ASN A 88 6.41 35.67 15.24
CA ASN A 88 6.09 34.31 15.70
C ASN A 88 4.90 33.68 14.96
N ASP A 89 3.94 34.50 14.51
CA ASP A 89 2.79 34.06 13.72
C ASP A 89 3.14 33.82 12.24
N THR A 90 4.40 34.10 11.84
CA THR A 90 4.80 33.98 10.42
C THR A 90 6.29 33.63 10.33
N PRO A 91 6.71 32.47 10.88
CA PRO A 91 8.12 32.08 10.87
C PRO A 91 8.60 31.77 9.45
N VAL A 92 9.89 32.01 9.21
CA VAL A 92 10.57 31.72 7.93
C VAL A 92 11.78 30.85 8.18
N TYR A 93 11.87 29.76 7.45
CA TYR A 93 12.98 28.81 7.47
C TYR A 93 13.52 28.57 6.06
N THR A 94 14.74 28.10 5.98
CA THR A 94 15.36 27.66 4.72
C THR A 94 15.70 26.18 4.75
N THR A 95 15.69 25.55 3.59
CA THR A 95 16.20 24.19 3.38
C THR A 95 16.93 24.12 2.04
N ASP A 96 17.99 23.36 1.96
CA ASP A 96 18.68 23.03 0.71
C ASP A 96 18.20 21.69 0.12
N ASP A 97 17.53 20.86 0.94
CA ASP A 97 16.98 19.56 0.60
C ASP A 97 15.47 19.49 0.85
N ALA A 98 14.69 20.07 -0.06
CA ALA A 98 13.22 20.00 0.02
C ALA A 98 12.69 18.55 -0.07
N MET A 99 13.37 17.66 -0.79
CA MET A 99 12.94 16.27 -0.95
C MET A 99 13.20 15.46 0.34
N GLY A 100 14.37 15.64 0.96
CA GLY A 100 14.69 15.04 2.26
C GLY A 100 13.74 15.50 3.34
N LEU A 101 13.47 16.81 3.43
CA LEU A 101 12.49 17.38 4.35
C LEU A 101 11.10 16.75 4.18
N VAL A 102 10.56 16.73 2.96
CA VAL A 102 9.24 16.15 2.66
C VAL A 102 9.21 14.65 2.96
N SER A 103 10.28 13.90 2.64
CA SER A 103 10.40 12.48 2.98
C SER A 103 10.38 12.23 4.48
N LYS A 104 11.09 13.05 5.27
CA LYS A 104 11.11 12.97 6.74
C LYS A 104 9.70 13.26 7.30
N LEU A 105 9.02 14.30 6.84
CA LEU A 105 7.64 14.64 7.24
C LEU A 105 6.63 13.52 6.97
N HIS A 106 6.89 12.66 5.98
CA HIS A 106 6.11 11.45 5.76
C HIS A 106 6.47 10.30 6.72
N ARG A 107 7.74 10.20 7.16
CA ARG A 107 8.21 9.17 8.11
C ARG A 107 7.72 9.41 9.53
N ASP A 108 7.67 10.67 9.97
CA ASP A 108 7.31 11.06 11.35
C ASP A 108 5.85 10.73 11.72
N PHE A 109 5.07 10.17 10.81
CA PHE A 109 3.79 9.56 11.13
C PHE A 109 3.94 8.21 11.88
N ILE A 110 5.18 7.74 12.10
CA ILE A 110 5.50 6.37 12.56
C ILE A 110 6.13 6.35 13.97
N GLY A 111 5.87 7.35 14.80
CA GLY A 111 6.11 7.23 16.23
C GLY A 111 7.40 7.83 16.81
N GLU A 112 8.07 8.72 16.11
CA GLU A 112 9.03 9.62 16.76
C GLU A 112 8.28 10.85 17.30
N THR A 113 8.52 11.16 18.59
CA THR A 113 7.85 12.24 19.32
C THR A 113 8.46 13.61 19.02
N ASP A 114 9.54 13.68 18.27
CA ASP A 114 10.24 14.91 17.93
C ASP A 114 9.84 15.41 16.53
N TRP A 115 8.92 16.37 16.51
CA TRP A 115 8.52 17.10 15.30
C TRP A 115 9.54 18.14 14.84
N VAL A 116 10.78 18.11 15.36
CA VAL A 116 11.87 18.99 14.94
C VAL A 116 12.71 18.29 13.87
N ILE A 117 12.58 18.74 12.61
CA ILE A 117 13.28 18.21 11.45
C ILE A 117 14.20 19.28 10.90
N ASP A 118 15.49 18.97 10.82
CA ASP A 118 16.52 19.90 10.33
C ASP A 118 16.45 21.28 11.03
N GLY A 119 16.15 21.28 12.34
CA GLY A 119 16.02 22.50 13.15
C GLY A 119 14.69 23.25 12.99
N ILE A 120 13.73 22.70 12.25
CA ILE A 120 12.39 23.28 12.04
C ILE A 120 11.39 22.51 12.90
N ASP A 121 10.68 23.21 13.79
CA ASP A 121 9.62 22.60 14.62
C ASP A 121 8.28 22.56 13.87
N PHE A 122 7.81 21.36 13.58
CA PHE A 122 6.53 21.07 12.92
C PHE A 122 5.40 20.66 13.87
N SER A 123 5.61 20.70 15.20
CA SER A 123 4.63 20.23 16.21
C SER A 123 3.25 20.90 16.08
N ASN A 124 3.22 22.17 15.72
CA ASN A 124 2.00 22.96 15.54
C ASN A 124 1.54 23.09 14.07
N ILE A 125 2.18 22.37 13.16
CA ILE A 125 1.80 22.43 11.73
C ILE A 125 0.75 21.37 11.43
N GLU A 126 -0.36 21.81 10.81
CA GLU A 126 -1.43 20.90 10.41
C GLU A 126 -1.18 20.30 9.02
N ARG A 127 -0.74 21.13 8.07
CA ARG A 127 -0.56 20.75 6.66
C ARG A 127 0.59 21.51 6.04
N LEU A 128 1.35 20.82 5.18
CA LEU A 128 2.36 21.45 4.31
C LEU A 128 1.78 21.65 2.90
N TYR A 129 1.83 22.90 2.41
CA TYR A 129 1.46 23.25 1.04
C TYR A 129 2.71 23.52 0.20
N ILE A 130 2.93 22.77 -0.87
CA ILE A 130 3.94 23.03 -1.89
C ILE A 130 3.35 24.04 -2.88
N ILE A 131 4.00 25.22 -3.00
CA ILE A 131 3.45 26.34 -3.77
C ILE A 131 4.33 26.78 -4.95
N GLY A 132 5.39 26.01 -5.26
CA GLY A 132 6.17 26.19 -6.50
C GLY A 132 7.64 26.55 -6.27
N GLY A 133 8.50 26.86 -7.33
CA GLY A 133 8.17 26.86 -8.76
C GLY A 133 8.29 25.51 -9.48
N ALA A 134 8.50 25.56 -10.79
CA ALA A 134 8.45 24.38 -11.67
C ALA A 134 9.30 23.22 -11.18
N GLN A 135 10.55 23.43 -10.83
CA GLN A 135 11.46 22.39 -10.32
C GLN A 135 10.95 21.79 -8.99
N ILE A 136 10.41 22.62 -8.09
CA ILE A 136 9.84 22.17 -6.82
C ILE A 136 8.57 21.35 -7.08
N TYR A 137 7.73 21.77 -8.02
CA TYR A 137 6.56 20.99 -8.41
C TYR A 137 6.95 19.62 -8.99
N GLU A 138 7.90 19.59 -9.92
CA GLU A 138 8.35 18.37 -10.58
C GLU A 138 8.96 17.36 -9.57
N SER A 139 9.86 17.82 -8.71
CA SER A 139 10.54 16.96 -7.73
C SER A 139 9.61 16.46 -6.62
N LEU A 140 8.63 17.26 -6.20
CA LEU A 140 7.79 16.96 -5.04
C LEU A 140 6.37 16.46 -5.38
N LEU A 141 5.94 16.52 -6.66
CA LEU A 141 4.61 16.02 -7.05
C LEU A 141 4.38 14.56 -6.66
N PRO A 142 5.34 13.61 -6.83
CA PRO A 142 5.15 12.23 -6.40
C PRO A 142 4.90 12.07 -4.88
N TYR A 143 5.27 13.07 -4.09
CA TYR A 143 5.13 13.05 -2.63
C TYR A 143 3.88 13.80 -2.12
N ALA A 144 3.15 14.49 -2.98
CA ALA A 144 1.92 15.17 -2.57
C ALA A 144 0.76 14.17 -2.40
N ASP A 145 -0.06 14.40 -1.40
CA ASP A 145 -1.28 13.62 -1.13
C ASP A 145 -2.46 14.14 -1.94
N GLU A 146 -2.51 15.45 -2.13
CA GLU A 146 -3.58 16.17 -2.82
C GLU A 146 -2.99 17.29 -3.67
N VAL A 147 -3.65 17.59 -4.79
CA VAL A 147 -3.29 18.72 -5.66
C VAL A 147 -4.54 19.55 -5.94
N ALA A 148 -4.51 20.84 -5.59
CA ALA A 148 -5.52 21.82 -5.96
C ALA A 148 -4.99 22.66 -7.13
N VAL A 149 -5.72 22.64 -8.23
CA VAL A 149 -5.35 23.31 -9.49
C VAL A 149 -6.34 24.42 -9.81
N CYS A 150 -5.87 25.65 -9.90
CA CYS A 150 -6.59 26.70 -10.60
C CYS A 150 -6.30 26.57 -12.11
N HIS A 151 -7.21 25.96 -12.86
CA HIS A 151 -7.08 25.77 -14.30
C HIS A 151 -7.65 26.96 -15.05
N VAL A 152 -6.77 27.80 -15.60
CA VAL A 152 -7.11 29.00 -16.38
C VAL A 152 -7.48 28.60 -17.80
N LEU A 153 -8.69 28.98 -18.23
CA LEU A 153 -9.27 28.56 -19.51
C LEU A 153 -9.05 29.55 -20.66
N ARG A 154 -8.32 30.64 -20.42
CA ARG A 154 -7.97 31.62 -21.45
C ARG A 154 -7.14 30.96 -22.54
N LYS A 155 -7.44 31.24 -23.81
CA LYS A 155 -6.59 30.82 -24.93
C LYS A 155 -5.23 31.52 -24.82
N PRO A 156 -4.11 30.81 -24.96
CA PRO A 156 -2.79 31.41 -24.92
C PRO A 156 -2.62 32.40 -26.08
N THR A 157 -2.10 33.59 -25.80
CA THR A 157 -1.57 34.49 -26.84
C THR A 157 -0.22 33.94 -27.33
N GLU A 158 -0.04 33.78 -28.61
CA GLU A 158 1.09 33.05 -29.24
C GLU A 158 2.42 33.83 -29.39
N ASN A 159 2.53 35.04 -28.83
CA ASN A 159 3.59 35.99 -29.23
C ASN A 159 4.82 36.06 -28.31
N HIS A 160 5.20 35.01 -27.57
CA HIS A 160 6.40 35.04 -26.73
C HIS A 160 7.30 33.81 -26.94
N ALA A 161 8.62 34.01 -26.86
CA ALA A 161 9.61 32.94 -26.92
C ALA A 161 9.35 31.84 -25.93
N SER A 162 9.43 30.57 -26.34
CA SER A 162 9.03 29.40 -25.58
C SER A 162 9.90 29.11 -24.34
N ASP A 163 11.13 29.61 -24.32
CA ASP A 163 12.16 29.40 -23.29
C ASP A 163 11.93 30.20 -22.00
N LYS A 164 11.08 31.22 -22.02
CA LYS A 164 10.75 32.05 -20.85
C LYS A 164 9.59 31.53 -20.00
N TYR A 165 8.89 30.52 -20.49
CA TYR A 165 7.74 29.94 -19.72
C TYR A 165 8.22 28.90 -18.71
N ALA A 166 7.63 28.93 -17.52
CA ALA A 166 7.69 27.87 -16.54
C ALA A 166 6.44 26.97 -16.65
N TYR A 167 6.63 25.65 -16.54
CA TYR A 167 5.56 24.67 -16.72
C TYR A 167 5.35 23.82 -15.47
N PHE A 168 4.09 23.42 -15.26
CA PHE A 168 3.71 22.40 -14.28
C PHE A 168 3.75 21.01 -14.96
N PRO A 169 4.20 19.95 -14.29
CA PRO A 169 4.32 18.61 -14.86
C PRO A 169 2.94 17.92 -14.97
N VAL A 170 2.09 18.38 -15.91
CA VAL A 170 0.70 17.91 -16.06
C VAL A 170 0.60 16.42 -16.35
N ASP A 171 1.58 15.84 -17.07
CA ASP A 171 1.55 14.40 -17.38
C ASP A 171 1.85 13.57 -16.14
N MET A 172 2.75 14.00 -15.27
CA MET A 172 2.96 13.37 -13.96
C MET A 172 1.71 13.50 -13.07
N LEU A 173 0.98 14.62 -13.13
CA LEU A 173 -0.28 14.75 -12.42
C LEU A 173 -1.29 13.67 -12.86
N LYS A 174 -1.43 13.42 -14.15
CA LYS A 174 -2.31 12.37 -14.69
C LYS A 174 -1.82 10.97 -14.32
N GLU A 175 -0.52 10.77 -14.31
CA GLU A 175 0.11 9.49 -13.93
C GLU A 175 -0.11 9.15 -12.45
N TYR A 176 0.16 10.09 -11.54
CA TYR A 176 0.18 9.83 -10.09
C TYR A 176 -1.14 10.16 -9.38
N PHE A 177 -2.06 10.86 -10.00
CA PHE A 177 -3.28 11.34 -9.35
C PHE A 177 -4.54 10.95 -10.10
N ILE A 178 -5.65 10.86 -9.37
CA ILE A 178 -7.00 10.77 -9.91
C ILE A 178 -7.70 12.10 -9.68
N HIS A 179 -8.45 12.54 -10.70
CA HIS A 179 -9.34 13.69 -10.58
C HIS A 179 -10.49 13.33 -9.63
N GLU A 180 -10.75 14.16 -8.63
CA GLU A 180 -11.78 13.92 -7.62
C GLU A 180 -13.00 14.78 -7.84
N ARG A 181 -12.80 16.07 -8.07
CA ARG A 181 -13.90 17.02 -8.32
C ARG A 181 -13.43 18.26 -9.08
N THR A 182 -14.38 18.93 -9.70
CA THR A 182 -14.21 20.26 -10.29
C THR A 182 -15.26 21.19 -9.67
N ASP A 183 -14.84 22.39 -9.26
CA ASP A 183 -15.76 23.45 -8.82
C ASP A 183 -16.42 24.11 -10.06
N ASP A 184 -17.42 24.94 -9.83
CA ASP A 184 -18.07 25.68 -10.88
C ASP A 184 -17.12 26.63 -11.63
N LEU A 185 -17.47 26.92 -12.89
CA LEU A 185 -16.74 27.87 -13.71
C LEU A 185 -16.89 29.29 -13.13
N VAL A 186 -15.76 29.91 -12.83
CA VAL A 186 -15.70 31.30 -12.38
C VAL A 186 -15.11 32.18 -13.48
N ARG A 187 -15.69 33.35 -13.68
CA ARG A 187 -15.12 34.43 -14.50
C ARG A 187 -14.60 35.51 -13.56
N SER A 188 -13.29 35.76 -13.60
CA SER A 188 -12.66 36.78 -12.77
C SER A 188 -13.19 38.19 -13.10
N LYS A 189 -13.00 39.15 -12.19
CA LYS A 189 -13.35 40.59 -12.43
C LYS A 189 -12.62 41.18 -13.64
N ILE A 190 -11.49 40.62 -14.02
CA ILE A 190 -10.71 41.01 -15.23
C ILE A 190 -11.05 40.14 -16.46
N GLY A 191 -12.18 39.41 -16.41
CA GLY A 191 -12.73 38.66 -17.53
C GLY A 191 -12.07 37.31 -17.83
N ILE A 192 -11.14 36.84 -17.01
CA ILE A 192 -10.45 35.55 -17.22
C ILE A 192 -11.28 34.40 -16.67
N PRO A 193 -11.68 33.42 -17.49
CA PRO A 193 -12.39 32.24 -17.01
C PRO A 193 -11.43 31.23 -16.41
N PHE A 194 -11.78 30.64 -15.26
CA PHE A 194 -11.02 29.58 -14.62
C PHE A 194 -11.90 28.63 -13.82
N VAL A 195 -11.42 27.43 -13.53
CA VAL A 195 -12.06 26.45 -12.66
C VAL A 195 -11.05 25.90 -11.67
N TYR A 196 -11.48 25.54 -10.47
CA TYR A 196 -10.66 24.75 -9.55
C TYR A 196 -10.92 23.27 -9.78
N LYS A 197 -9.83 22.49 -9.91
CA LYS A 197 -9.83 21.02 -9.98
C LYS A 197 -9.04 20.47 -8.82
N TYR A 198 -9.57 19.41 -8.22
CA TYR A 198 -8.93 18.74 -7.09
C TYR A 198 -8.56 17.33 -7.48
N TYR A 199 -7.37 16.93 -7.11
CA TYR A 199 -6.81 15.65 -7.42
C TYR A 199 -6.30 15.00 -6.14
N ARG A 200 -6.47 13.67 -6.03
CA ARG A 200 -5.96 12.87 -4.92
C ARG A 200 -4.93 11.87 -5.45
N SER A 201 -3.83 11.72 -4.72
CA SER A 201 -2.77 10.78 -5.08
C SER A 201 -3.32 9.36 -5.18
N LYS A 202 -2.99 8.65 -6.25
CA LYS A 202 -3.33 7.23 -6.43
C LYS A 202 -2.74 6.36 -5.32
N SER A 203 -1.60 6.75 -4.74
CA SER A 203 -1.00 6.07 -3.59
C SER A 203 -1.88 6.14 -2.33
N ARG A 204 -2.66 7.20 -2.16
CA ARG A 204 -3.66 7.33 -1.08
C ARG A 204 -4.91 6.48 -1.33
N VAL A 205 -5.14 6.07 -2.56
CA VAL A 205 -6.26 5.21 -2.97
C VAL A 205 -5.82 3.74 -3.05
N SER A 206 -4.51 3.48 -3.02
CA SER A 206 -3.99 2.11 -2.99
C SER A 206 -4.46 1.39 -1.72
N GLU A 207 -5.12 0.25 -1.92
CA GLU A 207 -5.55 -0.59 -0.79
C GLU A 207 -4.36 -1.19 -0.03
N GLU A 208 -3.12 -1.16 -0.58
CA GLU A 208 -1.90 -1.52 0.12
C GLU A 208 -1.65 -0.62 1.35
N THR A 209 -2.16 0.61 1.34
CA THR A 209 -2.10 1.51 2.50
C THR A 209 -2.74 0.89 3.75
N ARG A 210 -3.73 0.00 3.60
CA ARG A 210 -4.32 -0.73 4.74
C ARG A 210 -3.31 -1.64 5.42
N TYR A 211 -2.50 -2.34 4.62
CA TYR A 211 -1.42 -3.16 5.14
C TYR A 211 -0.29 -2.32 5.76
N LEU A 212 0.11 -1.22 5.11
CA LEU A 212 1.13 -0.31 5.64
C LEU A 212 0.67 0.34 6.96
N ASN A 213 -0.59 0.75 7.05
CA ASN A 213 -1.15 1.26 8.30
C ASN A 213 -1.19 0.19 9.41
N ALA A 214 -1.45 -1.07 9.06
CA ALA A 214 -1.39 -2.17 10.03
C ALA A 214 0.04 -2.37 10.55
N LEU A 215 1.07 -2.34 9.69
CA LEU A 215 2.48 -2.36 10.10
C LEU A 215 2.81 -1.21 11.04
N ALA A 216 2.45 0.03 10.66
CA ALA A 216 2.71 1.21 11.48
C ALA A 216 2.01 1.13 12.85
N ASN A 217 0.74 0.70 12.87
CA ASN A 217 -0.02 0.55 14.11
C ASN A 217 0.60 -0.49 15.06
N ILE A 218 1.18 -1.58 14.53
CA ILE A 218 1.88 -2.56 15.37
C ILE A 218 3.14 -1.95 15.97
N LEU A 219 3.92 -1.20 15.22
CA LEU A 219 5.12 -0.54 15.76
C LEU A 219 4.80 0.51 16.83
N ILE A 220 3.66 1.21 16.69
CA ILE A 220 3.27 2.30 17.60
C ILE A 220 2.55 1.79 18.85
N GLU A 221 1.61 0.85 18.68
CA GLU A 221 0.67 0.43 19.72
C GLU A 221 0.86 -1.03 20.14
N GLY A 222 1.76 -1.77 19.48
CA GLY A 222 1.99 -3.18 19.73
C GLY A 222 2.74 -3.44 21.04
N GLU A 223 2.45 -4.58 21.65
CA GLU A 223 3.13 -5.06 22.85
C GLU A 223 4.38 -5.86 22.47
N ARG A 224 5.49 -5.56 23.11
CA ARG A 224 6.72 -6.35 22.99
C ARG A 224 6.58 -7.66 23.76
N ARG A 225 6.80 -8.79 23.08
CA ARG A 225 6.71 -10.13 23.65
C ARG A 225 7.93 -10.97 23.31
N GLU A 226 8.34 -11.78 24.27
CA GLU A 226 9.31 -12.85 24.04
C GLU A 226 8.59 -14.12 23.65
N THR A 227 8.97 -14.73 22.53
CA THR A 227 8.38 -15.94 22.00
C THR A 227 9.47 -16.98 21.74
N ARG A 228 9.07 -18.22 21.45
CA ARG A 228 10.02 -19.28 21.08
C ARG A 228 10.92 -18.92 19.88
N SER A 229 10.41 -18.08 18.97
CA SER A 229 11.10 -17.64 17.74
C SER A 229 11.77 -16.26 17.90
N GLY A 230 11.94 -15.77 19.13
CA GLY A 230 12.56 -14.49 19.45
C GLY A 230 11.58 -13.41 19.89
N ILE A 231 12.09 -12.17 19.91
CA ILE A 231 11.29 -10.99 20.31
C ILE A 231 10.37 -10.58 19.16
N THR A 232 9.11 -10.28 19.51
CA THR A 232 8.12 -9.74 18.58
C THR A 232 7.48 -8.49 19.16
N ILE A 233 6.99 -7.61 18.27
CA ILE A 233 6.02 -6.57 18.61
C ILE A 233 4.70 -7.03 18.01
N SER A 234 3.66 -7.21 18.83
CA SER A 234 2.40 -7.79 18.38
C SER A 234 1.18 -6.99 18.77
N LYS A 235 0.14 -7.10 17.95
CA LYS A 235 -1.18 -6.52 18.19
C LYS A 235 -2.25 -7.55 17.84
N PHE A 236 -3.25 -7.70 18.71
CA PHE A 236 -4.33 -8.66 18.52
C PHE A 236 -5.50 -8.03 17.74
N GLY A 237 -6.04 -8.77 16.75
CA GLY A 237 -7.30 -8.42 16.10
C GLY A 237 -7.18 -7.40 14.96
N ILE A 238 -6.28 -7.62 14.00
CA ILE A 238 -6.17 -6.78 12.80
C ILE A 238 -7.10 -7.29 11.70
N ASN A 239 -7.79 -6.35 11.04
CA ASN A 239 -8.67 -6.63 9.91
C ASN A 239 -8.27 -5.80 8.69
N MET A 240 -8.10 -6.47 7.55
CA MET A 240 -7.83 -5.85 6.27
C MET A 240 -8.79 -6.36 5.20
N ARG A 241 -9.03 -5.55 4.18
CA ARG A 241 -9.85 -5.96 3.03
C ARG A 241 -9.20 -5.46 1.74
N PHE A 242 -9.30 -6.28 0.68
CA PHE A 242 -8.75 -5.95 -0.63
C PHE A 242 -9.76 -6.29 -1.72
N SER A 243 -9.90 -5.39 -2.69
CA SER A 243 -10.77 -5.59 -3.84
C SER A 243 -10.06 -6.45 -4.91
N LEU A 244 -10.80 -7.42 -5.46
CA LEU A 244 -10.37 -8.18 -6.64
C LEU A 244 -11.13 -7.76 -7.90
N ARG A 245 -11.96 -6.73 -7.82
CA ARG A 245 -12.74 -6.23 -8.96
C ARG A 245 -11.82 -5.67 -10.04
N ASN A 246 -12.32 -5.66 -11.28
CA ASN A 246 -11.57 -5.20 -12.46
C ASN A 246 -10.23 -5.92 -12.62
N ASN A 247 -10.21 -7.22 -12.35
CA ASN A 247 -9.02 -8.08 -12.39
C ASN A 247 -7.86 -7.61 -11.49
N THR A 248 -8.12 -6.81 -10.47
CA THR A 248 -7.08 -6.35 -9.54
C THR A 248 -6.63 -7.51 -8.66
N ILE A 249 -5.30 -7.62 -8.46
CA ILE A 249 -4.71 -8.54 -7.50
C ILE A 249 -3.82 -7.80 -6.51
N PRO A 250 -4.00 -7.96 -5.19
CA PRO A 250 -3.22 -7.27 -4.17
C PRO A 250 -1.83 -7.91 -3.97
N LEU A 251 -0.97 -7.76 -4.97
CA LEU A 251 0.47 -7.99 -4.84
C LEU A 251 1.11 -6.71 -4.35
N LEU A 252 1.77 -6.76 -3.20
CA LEU A 252 2.40 -5.57 -2.64
C LEU A 252 3.38 -4.94 -3.63
N THR A 253 3.39 -3.61 -3.64
CA THR A 253 4.23 -2.80 -4.54
C THR A 253 5.35 -2.09 -3.81
N THR A 254 5.25 -1.93 -2.49
CA THR A 254 6.31 -1.35 -1.64
C THR A 254 7.53 -2.27 -1.47
N LYS A 255 7.38 -3.55 -1.80
CA LYS A 255 8.48 -4.49 -2.03
C LYS A 255 8.08 -5.50 -3.10
N LYS A 256 9.06 -5.99 -3.88
CA LYS A 256 8.81 -7.00 -4.91
C LYS A 256 8.40 -8.33 -4.27
N MET A 257 7.27 -8.89 -4.72
CA MET A 257 6.75 -10.18 -4.25
C MET A 257 7.31 -11.34 -5.07
N PHE A 258 7.53 -12.48 -4.42
CA PHE A 258 7.91 -13.74 -5.08
C PHE A 258 6.66 -14.49 -5.55
N THR A 259 5.98 -13.95 -6.58
CA THR A 259 4.67 -14.42 -7.06
C THR A 259 4.69 -15.90 -7.46
N ARG A 260 5.78 -16.37 -8.10
CA ARG A 260 5.92 -17.78 -8.48
C ARG A 260 5.86 -18.70 -7.24
N GLY A 261 6.58 -18.35 -6.17
CA GLY A 261 6.56 -19.16 -4.94
C GLY A 261 5.19 -19.21 -4.28
N ILE A 262 4.45 -18.08 -4.31
CA ILE A 262 3.07 -18.01 -3.79
C ILE A 262 2.14 -18.96 -4.55
N LEU A 263 2.20 -18.95 -5.89
CA LEU A 263 1.36 -19.81 -6.74
C LEU A 263 1.73 -21.29 -6.58
N GLU A 264 3.01 -21.65 -6.58
CA GLU A 264 3.44 -23.04 -6.43
C GLU A 264 3.01 -23.63 -5.07
N GLU A 265 3.14 -22.87 -3.97
CA GLU A 265 2.65 -23.28 -2.66
C GLU A 265 1.13 -23.47 -2.67
N LEU A 266 0.39 -22.54 -3.30
CA LEU A 266 -1.06 -22.67 -3.41
C LEU A 266 -1.47 -23.91 -4.22
N PHE A 267 -0.82 -24.18 -5.35
CA PHE A 267 -1.09 -25.38 -6.15
C PHE A 267 -0.78 -26.67 -5.39
N TRP A 268 0.26 -26.64 -4.56
CA TRP A 268 0.62 -27.75 -3.70
C TRP A 268 -0.48 -28.01 -2.64
N PHE A 269 -1.02 -26.96 -2.01
CA PHE A 269 -2.17 -27.09 -1.11
C PHE A 269 -3.42 -27.61 -1.82
N LEU A 270 -3.72 -27.11 -3.02
CA LEU A 270 -4.91 -27.51 -3.78
C LEU A 270 -4.92 -29.00 -4.18
N LYS A 271 -3.73 -29.58 -4.32
CA LYS A 271 -3.56 -31.02 -4.57
C LYS A 271 -3.66 -31.89 -3.30
N GLY A 272 -3.73 -31.28 -2.13
CA GLY A 272 -3.67 -32.01 -0.87
C GLY A 272 -2.28 -32.60 -0.56
N ASP A 273 -1.26 -32.14 -1.29
CA ASP A 273 0.11 -32.62 -1.15
C ASP A 273 0.73 -32.13 0.19
N VAL A 274 1.55 -32.99 0.81
CA VAL A 274 2.16 -32.75 2.12
C VAL A 274 3.66 -33.04 2.15
N ASP A 275 4.27 -33.28 0.97
CA ASP A 275 5.69 -33.46 0.81
C ASP A 275 6.33 -32.16 0.27
N SER A 276 7.04 -31.45 1.13
CA SER A 276 7.67 -30.18 0.78
C SER A 276 8.81 -30.31 -0.24
N ARG A 277 9.33 -31.54 -0.48
CA ARG A 277 10.35 -31.78 -1.50
C ARG A 277 9.82 -31.47 -2.90
N HIS A 278 8.52 -31.69 -3.16
CA HIS A 278 7.90 -31.32 -4.43
C HIS A 278 7.91 -29.80 -4.68
N LEU A 279 7.92 -28.97 -3.61
CA LEU A 279 8.14 -27.53 -3.72
C LEU A 279 9.62 -27.21 -3.94
N GLU A 280 10.54 -27.94 -3.28
CA GLU A 280 11.97 -27.72 -3.43
C GLU A 280 12.47 -28.05 -4.84
N GLU A 281 11.93 -29.09 -5.49
CA GLU A 281 12.17 -29.42 -6.89
C GLU A 281 11.80 -28.25 -7.81
N ARG A 282 10.80 -27.47 -7.42
CA ARG A 282 10.36 -26.24 -8.09
C ARG A 282 11.08 -24.99 -7.58
N ARG A 283 12.17 -25.16 -6.81
CA ARG A 283 12.98 -24.09 -6.21
C ARG A 283 12.18 -23.16 -5.28
N VAL A 284 11.24 -23.74 -4.54
CA VAL A 284 10.45 -23.07 -3.50
C VAL A 284 10.78 -23.72 -2.16
N ASN A 285 11.55 -23.03 -1.32
CA ASN A 285 12.15 -23.59 -0.10
C ASN A 285 11.45 -23.10 1.18
N ILE A 286 10.19 -22.68 1.09
CA ILE A 286 9.46 -22.05 2.19
C ILE A 286 9.32 -23.01 3.39
N TRP A 287 9.15 -24.30 3.14
CA TRP A 287 8.90 -25.32 4.16
C TRP A 287 10.15 -26.07 4.63
N ARG A 288 11.31 -25.85 3.99
CA ARG A 288 12.56 -26.57 4.29
C ARG A 288 12.95 -26.51 5.78
N GLY A 289 12.81 -25.33 6.43
CA GLY A 289 13.14 -25.18 7.85
C GLY A 289 12.24 -26.03 8.74
N ASN A 290 10.93 -26.01 8.48
CA ASN A 290 9.93 -26.72 9.29
C ASN A 290 9.83 -28.22 8.98
N THR A 291 10.57 -28.73 8.02
CA THR A 291 10.63 -30.14 7.64
C THR A 291 12.05 -30.71 7.64
N SER A 292 12.99 -29.96 8.23
CA SER A 292 14.35 -30.47 8.46
C SER A 292 14.37 -31.56 9.53
N ARG A 293 15.38 -32.42 9.50
CA ARG A 293 15.49 -33.48 10.51
C ARG A 293 15.53 -32.93 11.92
N GLU A 294 16.34 -31.86 12.13
CA GLU A 294 16.51 -31.22 13.43
C GLU A 294 15.18 -30.67 13.97
N TYR A 295 14.41 -30.02 13.09
CA TYR A 295 13.13 -29.43 13.49
C TYR A 295 12.11 -30.52 13.81
N LEU A 296 11.93 -31.53 12.93
CA LEU A 296 10.99 -32.63 13.14
C LEU A 296 11.30 -33.40 14.45
N ASP A 297 12.58 -33.66 14.72
CA ASP A 297 13.00 -34.30 15.97
C ASP A 297 12.68 -33.46 17.20
N SER A 298 12.87 -32.12 17.09
CA SER A 298 12.63 -31.18 18.18
C SER A 298 11.16 -31.11 18.62
N ILE A 299 10.22 -31.39 17.68
CA ILE A 299 8.78 -31.38 17.93
C ILE A 299 8.19 -32.79 18.11
N GLY A 300 9.03 -33.84 18.15
CA GLY A 300 8.63 -35.22 18.43
C GLY A 300 8.18 -36.03 17.21
N LEU A 301 8.25 -35.51 16.00
CA LEU A 301 7.91 -36.20 14.73
C LEU A 301 9.12 -36.98 14.18
N LYS A 302 9.71 -37.84 15.00
CA LYS A 302 10.95 -38.57 14.68
C LYS A 302 10.79 -39.59 13.54
N ASP A 303 9.58 -40.12 13.36
CA ASP A 303 9.27 -41.12 12.34
C ASP A 303 8.96 -40.47 10.96
N TYR A 304 8.82 -39.15 10.91
CA TYR A 304 8.62 -38.45 9.65
C TYR A 304 9.91 -38.37 8.86
N ARG A 305 9.81 -38.53 7.55
CA ARG A 305 10.96 -38.25 6.67
C ARG A 305 11.19 -36.76 6.49
N VAL A 306 12.42 -36.36 6.18
CA VAL A 306 12.72 -34.98 5.80
C VAL A 306 11.83 -34.57 4.63
N GLY A 307 11.19 -33.42 4.72
CA GLY A 307 10.22 -32.92 3.75
C GLY A 307 8.77 -33.26 4.08
N GLU A 308 8.49 -34.16 5.00
CA GLU A 308 7.13 -34.54 5.38
C GLU A 308 6.52 -33.52 6.34
N CYS A 309 5.37 -32.96 5.95
CA CYS A 309 4.69 -31.91 6.70
C CYS A 309 3.57 -32.44 7.64
N GLY A 310 3.13 -33.67 7.43
CA GLY A 310 1.95 -34.21 8.10
C GLY A 310 0.63 -33.63 7.55
N PRO A 311 -0.49 -33.82 8.22
CA PRO A 311 -1.82 -33.49 7.70
C PRO A 311 -2.16 -31.98 7.77
N ILE A 312 -1.27 -31.14 7.17
CA ILE A 312 -1.43 -29.68 7.18
C ILE A 312 -2.33 -29.17 6.05
N TYR A 313 -2.69 -27.89 6.08
CA TYR A 313 -3.39 -27.07 5.06
C TYR A 313 -4.12 -27.82 3.95
N GLY A 314 -3.44 -28.18 2.86
CA GLY A 314 -4.02 -28.85 1.69
C GLY A 314 -4.60 -30.21 2.01
N TYR A 315 -3.97 -30.96 2.92
CA TYR A 315 -4.54 -32.21 3.40
C TYR A 315 -5.90 -31.99 4.08
N GLN A 316 -6.01 -31.01 4.99
CA GLN A 316 -7.29 -30.69 5.63
C GLN A 316 -8.31 -30.14 4.63
N TRP A 317 -7.90 -29.43 3.59
CA TRP A 317 -8.83 -28.93 2.57
C TRP A 317 -9.45 -30.05 1.74
N ARG A 318 -8.68 -31.12 1.46
CA ARG A 318 -9.05 -32.19 0.55
C ARG A 318 -9.49 -33.49 1.26
N HIS A 319 -8.99 -33.73 2.47
CA HIS A 319 -9.17 -34.99 3.19
C HIS A 319 -9.41 -34.74 4.68
N PHE A 320 -10.28 -33.75 5.03
CA PHE A 320 -10.50 -33.37 6.42
C PHE A 320 -10.89 -34.57 7.27
N ASN A 321 -10.18 -34.76 8.38
CA ASN A 321 -10.38 -35.83 9.34
C ASN A 321 -10.15 -37.28 8.78
N ALA A 322 -9.49 -37.43 7.61
CA ALA A 322 -8.96 -38.75 7.24
C ALA A 322 -7.80 -39.12 8.17
N GLU A 323 -7.60 -40.40 8.40
CA GLU A 323 -6.44 -40.91 9.14
C GLU A 323 -5.15 -40.66 8.30
N TYR A 324 -4.19 -39.92 8.87
CA TYR A 324 -2.94 -39.65 8.19
C TYR A 324 -2.02 -40.90 8.17
N ARG A 325 -1.55 -41.31 6.98
CA ARG A 325 -0.76 -42.52 6.73
C ARG A 325 0.53 -42.21 5.95
N GLY A 326 0.97 -40.97 5.97
CA GLY A 326 2.18 -40.52 5.26
C GLY A 326 1.91 -39.93 3.88
N PRO A 327 2.92 -39.24 3.29
CA PRO A 327 2.76 -38.47 2.06
C PRO A 327 2.52 -39.31 0.80
N ASP A 328 2.94 -40.59 0.80
CA ASP A 328 2.80 -41.47 -0.37
C ASP A 328 1.48 -42.30 -0.34
N ALA A 329 0.67 -42.16 0.71
CA ALA A 329 -0.58 -42.87 0.82
C ALA A 329 -1.67 -42.26 -0.06
N SER A 330 -2.53 -43.11 -0.64
CA SER A 330 -3.75 -42.64 -1.29
C SER A 330 -4.81 -42.31 -0.25
N TYR A 331 -5.40 -41.13 -0.40
CA TYR A 331 -6.49 -40.62 0.44
C TYR A 331 -7.81 -40.50 -0.35
N GLU A 332 -7.87 -41.03 -1.57
CA GLU A 332 -9.07 -41.02 -2.39
C GLU A 332 -10.25 -41.66 -1.65
N GLY A 333 -11.38 -40.96 -1.64
CA GLY A 333 -12.61 -41.43 -0.95
C GLY A 333 -12.52 -41.39 0.58
N THR A 334 -11.46 -40.81 1.16
CA THR A 334 -11.31 -40.73 2.64
C THR A 334 -11.45 -39.28 3.13
N GLY A 335 -12.03 -39.13 4.33
CA GLY A 335 -12.28 -37.80 4.92
C GLY A 335 -13.30 -36.97 4.15
N VAL A 336 -13.26 -35.67 4.35
CA VAL A 336 -14.16 -34.71 3.67
C VAL A 336 -13.35 -33.79 2.75
N ASP A 337 -13.65 -33.79 1.45
CA ASP A 337 -13.13 -32.81 0.51
C ASP A 337 -13.93 -31.50 0.64
N GLN A 338 -13.47 -30.61 1.53
CA GLN A 338 -14.13 -29.35 1.82
C GLN A 338 -14.11 -28.40 0.61
N LEU A 339 -13.03 -28.44 -0.19
CA LEU A 339 -12.87 -27.57 -1.36
C LEU A 339 -13.84 -27.97 -2.48
N ALA A 340 -13.96 -29.27 -2.78
CA ALA A 340 -14.92 -29.78 -3.75
C ALA A 340 -16.36 -29.45 -3.32
N GLU A 341 -16.67 -29.60 -2.04
CA GLU A 341 -18.00 -29.28 -1.49
C GLU A 341 -18.33 -27.79 -1.64
N ILE A 342 -17.37 -26.89 -1.38
CA ILE A 342 -17.56 -25.44 -1.61
C ILE A 342 -17.82 -25.14 -3.06
N ILE A 343 -17.04 -25.71 -3.99
CA ILE A 343 -17.22 -25.51 -5.43
C ILE A 343 -18.61 -26.01 -5.86
N ARG A 344 -19.06 -27.16 -5.35
CA ARG A 344 -20.40 -27.69 -5.58
C ARG A 344 -21.47 -26.72 -5.10
N GLN A 345 -21.36 -26.24 -3.83
CA GLN A 345 -22.33 -25.31 -3.25
C GLN A 345 -22.36 -23.97 -4.00
N LEU A 346 -21.22 -23.45 -4.45
CA LEU A 346 -21.16 -22.21 -5.25
C LEU A 346 -21.92 -22.33 -6.58
N ARG A 347 -21.96 -23.54 -7.18
CA ARG A 347 -22.72 -23.82 -8.42
C ARG A 347 -24.20 -24.03 -8.16
N GLU A 348 -24.54 -24.80 -7.13
CA GLU A 348 -25.92 -25.29 -6.87
C GLU A 348 -26.70 -24.36 -5.93
N ASN A 349 -26.03 -23.77 -4.92
CA ASN A 349 -26.64 -22.91 -3.90
C ASN A 349 -25.72 -21.76 -3.49
N PRO A 350 -25.47 -20.77 -4.37
CA PRO A 350 -24.54 -19.68 -4.11
C PRO A 350 -24.94 -18.75 -2.95
N THR A 351 -26.15 -18.92 -2.41
CA THR A 351 -26.64 -18.17 -1.24
C THR A 351 -26.37 -18.89 0.10
N SER A 352 -25.76 -20.07 0.05
CA SER A 352 -25.40 -20.83 1.24
C SER A 352 -24.50 -20.03 2.19
N ARG A 353 -24.78 -20.13 3.48
CA ARG A 353 -23.95 -19.55 4.56
C ARG A 353 -23.00 -20.59 5.18
N ARG A 354 -22.90 -21.78 4.57
CA ARG A 354 -22.14 -22.94 5.07
C ARG A 354 -20.89 -23.24 4.24
N MET A 355 -20.50 -22.34 3.33
CA MET A 355 -19.30 -22.47 2.50
C MET A 355 -18.06 -22.11 3.33
N ILE A 356 -17.68 -23.00 4.22
CA ILE A 356 -16.57 -22.85 5.16
C ILE A 356 -15.57 -23.98 4.91
N MET A 357 -14.27 -23.63 4.88
CA MET A 357 -13.15 -24.55 4.77
C MET A 357 -12.20 -24.31 5.95
N SER A 358 -11.97 -25.33 6.77
CA SER A 358 -11.09 -25.27 7.94
C SER A 358 -9.82 -26.08 7.70
N ALA A 359 -8.67 -25.48 8.02
CA ALA A 359 -7.41 -26.21 8.11
C ALA A 359 -7.09 -26.61 9.56
N TRP A 360 -7.84 -26.09 10.54
CA TRP A 360 -7.64 -26.37 11.95
C TRP A 360 -8.42 -27.62 12.36
N ASN A 361 -7.68 -28.69 12.63
CA ASN A 361 -8.24 -29.95 13.12
C ASN A 361 -7.57 -30.30 14.46
N PRO A 362 -8.24 -30.06 15.61
CA PRO A 362 -7.66 -30.27 16.94
C PRO A 362 -7.18 -31.69 17.21
N THR A 363 -7.75 -32.68 16.53
CA THR A 363 -7.39 -34.09 16.74
C THR A 363 -6.06 -34.46 16.09
N GLN A 364 -5.61 -33.68 15.09
CA GLN A 364 -4.41 -33.97 14.30
C GLN A 364 -3.30 -32.92 14.45
N LEU A 365 -3.45 -31.91 15.31
CA LEU A 365 -2.43 -30.85 15.47
C LEU A 365 -1.06 -31.37 15.86
N LYS A 366 -1.01 -32.43 16.66
CA LYS A 366 0.23 -33.08 17.11
C LYS A 366 0.98 -33.80 15.98
N ASP A 367 0.29 -34.13 14.88
CA ASP A 367 0.83 -34.82 13.72
C ASP A 367 1.28 -33.85 12.62
N MET A 368 1.19 -32.53 12.85
CA MET A 368 1.54 -31.48 11.92
C MET A 368 2.92 -30.90 12.24
N CYS A 369 3.79 -30.77 11.24
CA CYS A 369 5.08 -30.11 11.41
C CYS A 369 4.91 -28.64 11.88
N LEU A 370 3.83 -27.99 11.45
CA LEU A 370 3.48 -26.65 11.89
C LEU A 370 1.93 -26.52 11.90
N PRO A 371 1.30 -26.26 13.07
CA PRO A 371 -0.13 -26.00 13.14
C PRO A 371 -0.55 -24.83 12.22
N PRO A 372 -1.64 -24.97 11.43
CA PRO A 372 -2.02 -24.00 10.42
C PRO A 372 -2.20 -22.58 10.97
N CYS A 373 -1.55 -21.59 10.33
CA CYS A 373 -1.80 -20.18 10.61
C CYS A 373 -3.11 -19.71 9.97
N HIS A 374 -3.35 -20.08 8.72
CA HIS A 374 -4.65 -19.87 8.05
C HIS A 374 -5.65 -20.91 8.55
N VAL A 375 -6.47 -20.51 9.51
CA VAL A 375 -7.36 -21.44 10.23
C VAL A 375 -8.60 -21.75 9.42
N MET A 376 -9.23 -20.73 8.85
CA MET A 376 -10.56 -20.86 8.26
C MET A 376 -10.74 -19.89 7.08
N TYR A 377 -11.40 -20.40 6.04
CA TYR A 377 -11.90 -19.61 4.91
C TYR A 377 -13.41 -19.71 4.84
N GLN A 378 -14.10 -18.59 4.59
CA GLN A 378 -15.53 -18.56 4.31
C GLN A 378 -15.78 -17.84 3.01
N PHE A 379 -16.58 -18.45 2.12
CA PHE A 379 -16.94 -17.89 0.84
C PHE A 379 -18.35 -17.30 0.85
N TYR A 380 -18.54 -16.23 0.08
CA TYR A 380 -19.80 -15.51 -0.01
C TYR A 380 -20.01 -14.92 -1.39
N VAL A 381 -21.23 -15.05 -1.93
CA VAL A 381 -21.57 -14.50 -3.26
C VAL A 381 -22.45 -13.28 -3.11
N LYS A 382 -22.09 -12.17 -3.76
CA LYS A 382 -22.88 -10.94 -3.80
C LYS A 382 -22.91 -10.37 -5.20
N ARG A 383 -24.09 -10.26 -5.78
CA ARG A 383 -24.28 -9.65 -7.13
C ARG A 383 -23.34 -10.26 -8.18
N GLY A 384 -23.24 -11.57 -8.24
CA GLY A 384 -22.38 -12.29 -9.17
C GLY A 384 -20.87 -12.21 -8.91
N HIS A 385 -20.47 -11.71 -7.73
CA HIS A 385 -19.08 -11.65 -7.32
C HIS A 385 -18.81 -12.55 -6.13
N LEU A 386 -17.71 -13.29 -6.18
CA LEU A 386 -17.21 -14.15 -5.11
C LEU A 386 -16.31 -13.36 -4.16
N TYR A 387 -16.59 -13.46 -2.88
CA TYR A 387 -15.79 -12.93 -1.78
C TYR A 387 -15.27 -14.07 -0.91
N CYS A 388 -14.09 -13.87 -0.34
CA CYS A 388 -13.49 -14.80 0.63
C CYS A 388 -13.12 -14.05 1.91
N SER A 389 -13.53 -14.57 3.05
CA SER A 389 -13.04 -14.14 4.37
C SER A 389 -12.10 -15.21 4.91
N MET A 390 -10.90 -14.82 5.29
CA MET A 390 -9.88 -15.69 5.86
C MET A 390 -9.55 -15.23 7.28
N TYR A 391 -9.66 -16.17 8.25
CA TYR A 391 -9.16 -15.97 9.60
C TYR A 391 -7.79 -16.64 9.75
N GLN A 392 -6.81 -15.85 10.17
CA GLN A 392 -5.44 -16.26 10.45
C GLN A 392 -5.16 -16.05 11.95
N ARG A 393 -4.83 -17.13 12.67
CA ARG A 393 -4.59 -17.07 14.13
C ARG A 393 -3.34 -16.31 14.51
N SER A 394 -2.31 -16.35 13.65
CA SER A 394 -0.99 -15.74 13.86
C SER A 394 -0.37 -15.36 12.52
N GLY A 395 0.27 -14.21 12.43
CA GLY A 395 0.85 -13.73 11.17
C GLY A 395 2.09 -12.87 11.35
N ASP A 396 3.21 -13.33 10.77
CA ASP A 396 4.37 -12.47 10.50
C ASP A 396 3.96 -11.41 9.48
N MET A 397 3.83 -10.19 9.96
CA MET A 397 3.35 -9.08 9.15
C MET A 397 4.32 -8.70 8.03
N PHE A 398 5.63 -8.95 8.20
CA PHE A 398 6.60 -8.54 7.20
C PHE A 398 6.78 -9.58 6.09
N LEU A 399 7.03 -10.86 6.40
CA LEU A 399 7.26 -11.91 5.40
C LEU A 399 5.99 -12.68 5.06
N GLY A 400 5.23 -13.13 6.05
CA GLY A 400 4.11 -14.06 5.87
C GLY A 400 2.85 -13.38 5.31
N ILE A 401 2.35 -12.33 5.95
CA ILE A 401 1.06 -11.71 5.59
C ILE A 401 0.99 -11.24 4.12
N PRO A 402 2.03 -10.66 3.52
CA PRO A 402 2.00 -10.35 2.08
C PRO A 402 1.75 -11.55 1.18
N PHE A 403 2.35 -12.71 1.50
CA PHE A 403 2.12 -13.98 0.80
C PHE A 403 0.67 -14.45 1.00
N ASN A 404 0.16 -14.37 2.22
CA ASN A 404 -1.17 -14.84 2.57
C ASN A 404 -2.28 -14.01 1.92
N ILE A 405 -2.11 -12.67 1.82
CA ILE A 405 -3.00 -11.79 1.06
C ILE A 405 -3.05 -12.22 -0.40
N ALA A 406 -1.89 -12.42 -1.03
CA ALA A 406 -1.81 -12.81 -2.44
C ALA A 406 -2.36 -14.23 -2.67
N SER A 407 -1.98 -15.22 -1.84
CA SER A 407 -2.44 -16.60 -1.95
C SER A 407 -3.97 -16.70 -1.83
N THR A 408 -4.58 -16.04 -0.82
CA THR A 408 -6.03 -15.99 -0.65
C THR A 408 -6.72 -15.30 -1.84
N SER A 409 -6.07 -14.30 -2.43
CA SER A 409 -6.59 -13.61 -3.61
C SER A 409 -6.58 -14.52 -4.84
N PHE A 410 -5.47 -15.22 -5.09
CA PHE A 410 -5.39 -16.20 -6.18
C PHE A 410 -6.40 -17.32 -6.00
N LEU A 411 -6.53 -17.90 -4.80
CA LEU A 411 -7.55 -18.92 -4.50
C LEU A 411 -8.95 -18.42 -4.84
N THR A 412 -9.29 -17.20 -4.44
CA THR A 412 -10.60 -16.60 -4.72
C THR A 412 -10.84 -16.39 -6.23
N ILE A 413 -9.80 -15.94 -6.97
CA ILE A 413 -9.86 -15.75 -8.42
C ILE A 413 -10.04 -17.10 -9.14
N MET A 414 -9.29 -18.14 -8.73
CA MET A 414 -9.37 -19.50 -9.32
C MET A 414 -10.75 -20.11 -9.12
N ILE A 415 -11.27 -20.08 -7.88
CA ILE A 415 -12.60 -20.62 -7.58
C ILE A 415 -13.68 -19.84 -8.36
N ALA A 416 -13.59 -18.49 -8.39
CA ALA A 416 -14.54 -17.67 -9.15
C ALA A 416 -14.55 -18.06 -10.66
N HIS A 417 -13.37 -18.28 -11.25
CA HIS A 417 -13.24 -18.71 -12.64
C HIS A 417 -13.94 -20.05 -12.89
N ILE A 418 -13.69 -21.07 -12.05
CA ILE A 418 -14.27 -22.42 -12.20
C ILE A 418 -15.79 -22.42 -12.09
N VAL A 419 -16.35 -21.57 -11.22
CA VAL A 419 -17.81 -21.54 -11.00
C VAL A 419 -18.53 -20.46 -11.80
N GLY A 420 -17.82 -19.75 -12.71
CA GLY A 420 -18.41 -18.72 -13.57
C GLY A 420 -18.81 -17.43 -12.85
N LEU A 421 -18.23 -17.15 -11.69
CA LEU A 421 -18.42 -15.90 -10.94
C LEU A 421 -17.31 -14.90 -11.24
N LYS A 422 -17.53 -13.62 -10.90
CA LYS A 422 -16.49 -12.58 -10.95
C LYS A 422 -15.76 -12.48 -9.60
N PRO A 423 -14.45 -12.28 -9.56
CA PRO A 423 -13.75 -12.00 -8.30
C PRO A 423 -14.25 -10.71 -7.65
N GLY A 424 -14.61 -10.75 -6.39
CA GLY A 424 -15.16 -9.64 -5.63
C GLY A 424 -14.16 -8.98 -4.69
N GLY A 425 -13.58 -9.77 -3.79
CA GLY A 425 -12.60 -9.27 -2.81
C GLY A 425 -12.31 -10.27 -1.70
N ILE A 426 -11.30 -9.95 -0.91
CA ILE A 426 -10.94 -10.72 0.28
C ILE A 426 -11.05 -9.88 1.54
N PHE A 427 -11.38 -10.54 2.64
CA PHE A 427 -11.35 -10.02 4.01
C PHE A 427 -10.35 -10.87 4.80
N HIS A 428 -9.35 -10.25 5.36
CA HIS A 428 -8.29 -10.91 6.10
C HIS A 428 -8.32 -10.45 7.55
N THR A 429 -8.68 -11.36 8.44
CA THR A 429 -8.69 -11.16 9.89
C THR A 429 -7.51 -11.90 10.50
N ILE A 430 -6.67 -11.21 11.26
CA ILE A 430 -5.49 -11.77 11.91
C ILE A 430 -5.65 -11.66 13.42
N GLY A 431 -5.48 -12.77 14.12
CA GLY A 431 -5.47 -12.82 15.60
C GLY A 431 -4.21 -12.13 16.13
N ASP A 432 -3.11 -12.85 16.26
CA ASP A 432 -1.81 -12.30 16.65
C ASP A 432 -1.06 -11.81 15.41
N ALA A 433 -1.12 -10.51 15.15
CA ALA A 433 -0.37 -9.86 14.08
C ALA A 433 0.92 -9.30 14.66
N HIS A 434 2.09 -9.80 14.19
CA HIS A 434 3.35 -9.46 14.80
C HIS A 434 4.47 -9.12 13.79
N ILE A 435 5.41 -8.32 14.27
CA ILE A 435 6.67 -7.97 13.59
C ILE A 435 7.80 -8.54 14.44
N TYR A 436 8.68 -9.36 13.86
CA TYR A 436 9.87 -9.84 14.53
C TYR A 436 10.87 -8.71 14.79
N GLY A 437 11.59 -8.77 15.92
CA GLY A 437 12.53 -7.73 16.32
C GLY A 437 13.64 -7.48 15.30
N ASP A 438 14.10 -8.52 14.60
CA ASP A 438 15.08 -8.45 13.52
C ASP A 438 14.53 -7.97 12.18
N HIS A 439 13.20 -7.75 12.08
CA HIS A 439 12.55 -7.19 10.88
C HIS A 439 12.19 -5.70 11.00
N ILE A 440 12.42 -5.06 12.14
CA ILE A 440 12.00 -3.67 12.40
C ILE A 440 12.57 -2.71 11.37
N GLU A 441 13.86 -2.78 11.07
CA GLU A 441 14.53 -1.91 10.07
C GLU A 441 13.97 -2.11 8.66
N GLN A 442 13.65 -3.35 8.32
CA GLN A 442 13.05 -3.70 7.04
C GLN A 442 11.62 -3.13 6.93
N VAL A 443 10.87 -3.17 8.04
CA VAL A 443 9.53 -2.57 8.12
C VAL A 443 9.62 -1.06 7.97
N TYR A 444 10.54 -0.37 8.64
CA TYR A 444 10.77 1.07 8.44
C TYR A 444 11.12 1.39 6.99
N THR A 445 12.01 0.60 6.38
CA THR A 445 12.33 0.72 4.96
C THR A 445 11.09 0.57 4.08
N GLN A 446 10.22 -0.40 4.34
CA GLN A 446 8.99 -0.61 3.59
C GLN A 446 7.99 0.55 3.78
N LEU A 447 7.83 1.03 5.00
CA LEU A 447 6.94 2.15 5.34
C LEU A 447 7.39 3.48 4.73
N SER A 448 8.68 3.64 4.45
CA SER A 448 9.21 4.84 3.75
C SER A 448 8.85 4.86 2.27
N ARG A 449 8.37 3.76 1.69
CA ARG A 449 8.08 3.62 0.26
C ARG A 449 6.60 3.90 -0.02
N ARG A 450 6.34 4.62 -1.11
CA ARG A 450 4.97 4.86 -1.58
C ARG A 450 4.48 3.69 -2.42
N PRO A 451 3.27 3.16 -2.16
CA PRO A 451 2.71 2.09 -2.97
C PRO A 451 2.32 2.62 -4.36
N TYR A 452 2.54 1.77 -5.37
CA TYR A 452 1.95 1.93 -6.70
C TYR A 452 0.53 1.36 -6.72
N ALA A 453 -0.16 1.48 -7.84
CA ALA A 453 -1.40 0.75 -8.06
C ALA A 453 -1.14 -0.75 -8.10
N PHE A 454 -2.07 -1.54 -7.58
CA PHE A 454 -2.00 -2.99 -7.69
C PHE A 454 -2.09 -3.44 -9.16
N PRO A 455 -1.36 -4.51 -9.53
CA PRO A 455 -1.42 -5.08 -10.86
C PRO A 455 -2.77 -5.69 -11.19
N LYS A 456 -2.91 -6.10 -12.44
CA LYS A 456 -4.05 -6.87 -12.95
C LYS A 456 -3.65 -8.33 -13.15
N CYS A 457 -4.58 -9.24 -12.88
CA CYS A 457 -4.40 -10.66 -13.08
C CYS A 457 -5.51 -11.19 -13.95
N PHE A 458 -5.15 -11.82 -15.06
CA PHE A 458 -6.06 -12.47 -15.99
C PHE A 458 -5.79 -13.96 -16.03
N ILE A 459 -6.85 -14.77 -16.11
CA ILE A 459 -6.73 -16.18 -16.44
C ILE A 459 -6.86 -16.29 -17.95
N THR A 460 -5.84 -16.84 -18.61
CA THR A 460 -5.68 -16.82 -20.07
C THR A 460 -6.36 -17.98 -20.78
N GLN A 461 -6.72 -19.05 -20.04
CA GLN A 461 -7.29 -20.28 -20.59
C GLN A 461 -8.43 -20.77 -19.70
N LYS A 462 -9.34 -21.56 -20.31
CA LYS A 462 -10.39 -22.22 -19.53
C LYS A 462 -9.79 -23.34 -18.70
N VAL A 463 -10.03 -23.32 -17.40
CA VAL A 463 -9.65 -24.36 -16.45
C VAL A 463 -10.92 -24.84 -15.76
N GLU A 464 -11.14 -26.15 -15.70
CA GLU A 464 -12.39 -26.74 -15.18
C GLU A 464 -12.26 -27.27 -13.75
N ARG A 465 -11.05 -27.66 -13.35
CA ARG A 465 -10.75 -28.19 -12.02
C ARG A 465 -9.68 -27.34 -11.34
N VAL A 466 -9.80 -27.17 -10.04
CA VAL A 466 -8.86 -26.31 -9.29
C VAL A 466 -7.44 -26.87 -9.23
N GLU A 467 -7.30 -28.17 -9.33
CA GLU A 467 -6.01 -28.89 -9.33
C GLU A 467 -5.22 -28.71 -10.64
N ASP A 468 -5.90 -28.35 -11.74
CA ASP A 468 -5.32 -28.26 -13.08
C ASP A 468 -4.68 -26.89 -13.33
N PHE A 469 -4.81 -25.94 -12.39
CA PHE A 469 -4.13 -24.66 -12.51
C PHE A 469 -2.61 -24.81 -12.46
N SER A 470 -1.95 -24.05 -13.32
CA SER A 470 -0.49 -23.88 -13.38
C SER A 470 -0.15 -22.40 -13.57
N ILE A 471 1.14 -22.05 -13.48
CA ILE A 471 1.60 -20.66 -13.61
C ILE A 471 1.23 -20.05 -14.96
N GLU A 472 1.27 -20.85 -16.02
CA GLU A 472 1.01 -20.42 -17.40
C GLU A 472 -0.43 -19.95 -17.63
N HIS A 473 -1.34 -20.31 -16.72
CA HIS A 473 -2.73 -19.86 -16.77
C HIS A 473 -2.92 -18.41 -16.29
N PHE A 474 -1.88 -17.80 -15.70
CA PHE A 474 -1.98 -16.44 -15.14
C PHE A 474 -1.15 -15.45 -15.94
N ASP A 475 -1.79 -14.38 -16.40
CA ASP A 475 -1.12 -13.19 -16.92
C ASP A 475 -1.26 -12.04 -15.92
N ILE A 476 -0.11 -11.62 -15.37
CA ILE A 476 -0.03 -10.53 -14.39
C ILE A 476 0.59 -9.33 -15.07
N VAL A 477 -0.25 -8.34 -15.39
CA VAL A 477 0.17 -7.13 -16.11
C VAL A 477 0.25 -5.92 -15.19
N ASP A 478 1.04 -4.94 -15.59
CA ASP A 478 1.24 -3.67 -14.85
C ASP A 478 1.83 -3.83 -13.44
N TYR A 479 2.57 -4.91 -13.16
CA TYR A 479 3.21 -5.07 -11.86
C TYR A 479 4.47 -4.22 -11.74
N LYS A 480 4.29 -3.00 -11.24
CA LYS A 480 5.37 -2.10 -10.84
C LYS A 480 5.57 -2.19 -9.33
N SER A 481 6.79 -2.42 -8.88
CA SER A 481 7.12 -2.52 -7.45
C SER A 481 8.47 -1.88 -7.14
N HIS A 482 8.64 -1.49 -5.88
CA HIS A 482 9.96 -1.20 -5.32
C HIS A 482 10.82 -2.47 -5.26
N PRO A 483 12.15 -2.34 -5.14
CA PRO A 483 13.04 -3.49 -4.99
C PRO A 483 12.69 -4.36 -3.78
N THR A 484 13.09 -5.63 -3.83
CA THR A 484 12.97 -6.59 -2.72
C THR A 484 13.62 -6.03 -1.46
N ILE A 485 13.01 -6.27 -0.31
CA ILE A 485 13.62 -6.07 1.01
C ILE A 485 13.87 -7.47 1.58
N ARG A 486 15.14 -7.81 1.79
CA ARG A 486 15.53 -9.12 2.32
C ARG A 486 15.42 -9.14 3.84
N ALA A 487 14.90 -10.24 4.40
CA ALA A 487 14.92 -10.54 5.82
C ALA A 487 15.11 -12.05 6.03
N LYS A 488 15.57 -12.43 7.21
CA LYS A 488 15.70 -13.82 7.60
C LYS A 488 14.34 -14.36 8.02
N MET A 489 13.98 -15.55 7.56
CA MET A 489 12.77 -16.22 8.03
C MET A 489 13.01 -16.79 9.43
N SER A 490 12.12 -16.45 10.37
CA SER A 490 12.12 -17.02 11.71
C SER A 490 11.40 -18.38 11.68
N VAL A 491 12.01 -19.43 12.22
CA VAL A 491 11.52 -20.81 12.24
C VAL A 491 11.22 -21.26 13.66
#